data_02065115842e2ca7d8c5cfa195e7e77e
#
_entry.id   02065115842e2ca7d8c5cfa195e7e77e
#
_cell.length_a   1.000
_cell.length_b   1.000
_cell.length_c   1.000
_cell.angle_alpha   90.00
_cell.angle_beta   90.00
_cell.angle_gamma   90.00
#
_symmetry.space_group_name_H-M   'P 1'
#
loop_
_entity.id
_entity.type
_entity.pdbx_description
1 polymer ?
#
loop_
_entity_poly.entity_id
_entity_poly.type
_entity_poly.pdbx_seq_one_letter_code
_entity_poly.pdbx_strand_id
1 'polypeptide(L)'
;MRWLADIAYLLAGLIYLPVALYHALILGKNRRGWRQRFGGVPTFDPTVSRIWIHAVSLGEINATPRLVAALRERLPEADVVLSTTTDTGYARAVQLYGADRVFRFPLDFSPIVARVLRRVRPTMIVLVELEVWYNLVRIAKRLGIPVAIVNGRLTERSARRFHWLGSLGGSMFRDLTWVGAQNETIAARFRSLGVPLDRIEVTSSLKWDTAEISDRIDGTDEAARSLGLDRSRPIWVCGSTGPGEEEMILDAHHALQLSMTPEASERTSSKFKFQRPKTMERDAPVPHPFRTSNFELPTSAGPVACAPGSDCKVPVLVLVPRKPERFEEVARSIADAGFVCIRRSQRPDGTRVATDSGGSVVLGDTMGELRKFYSLADVVFVGRSLVPLGGSDPMEVAALGKPIVVGPHMENFESAVGLLRNADAIRVVQTADDLPSVIGELLADSSARARLGAAAREVVLRNQGATQRTADRLVRLMPFVGRSG
;
A
#
# COMPACT_ATOMS: atom_id res chain seq x y z
N MET A 1 31.07 -7.91 -23.47
CA MET A 1 29.79 -7.99 -22.75
C MET A 1 28.97 -6.67 -22.73
N ARG A 2 29.58 -5.45 -22.62
CA ARG A 2 28.84 -4.16 -22.60
C ARG A 2 27.95 -3.96 -23.83
N TRP A 3 28.52 -4.16 -25.02
CA TRP A 3 27.82 -4.02 -26.29
C TRP A 3 26.68 -5.03 -26.47
N LEU A 4 26.80 -6.23 -25.89
CA LEU A 4 25.74 -7.25 -25.96
C LEU A 4 24.50 -6.82 -25.17
N ALA A 5 24.67 -6.21 -24.01
CA ALA A 5 23.54 -5.68 -23.22
C ALA A 5 22.86 -4.50 -23.95
N ASP A 6 23.65 -3.57 -24.50
CA ASP A 6 23.10 -2.45 -25.28
C ASP A 6 22.36 -2.94 -26.55
N ILE A 7 22.87 -3.96 -27.25
CA ILE A 7 22.19 -4.59 -28.38
C ILE A 7 20.88 -5.27 -27.93
N ALA A 8 20.92 -6.01 -26.80
CA ALA A 8 19.72 -6.65 -26.27
C ALA A 8 18.65 -5.63 -25.89
N TYR A 9 19.02 -4.51 -25.25
CA TYR A 9 18.11 -3.42 -24.97
C TYR A 9 17.57 -2.74 -26.22
N LEU A 10 18.40 -2.57 -27.26
CA LEU A 10 17.97 -2.02 -28.54
C LEU A 10 16.92 -2.92 -29.20
N LEU A 11 17.18 -4.23 -29.27
CA LEU A 11 16.23 -5.21 -29.81
C LEU A 11 14.93 -5.25 -29.01
N ALA A 12 15.02 -5.31 -27.67
CA ALA A 12 13.83 -5.27 -26.80
C ALA A 12 13.07 -3.95 -26.98
N GLY A 13 13.76 -2.83 -27.13
CA GLY A 13 13.17 -1.52 -27.40
C GLY A 13 12.44 -1.46 -28.73
N LEU A 14 13.01 -2.04 -29.79
CA LEU A 14 12.37 -2.15 -31.11
C LEU A 14 11.11 -3.01 -31.08
N ILE A 15 11.15 -4.14 -30.37
CA ILE A 15 9.97 -5.02 -30.18
C ILE A 15 8.87 -4.30 -29.37
N TYR A 16 9.25 -3.55 -28.36
CA TYR A 16 8.29 -2.82 -27.50
C TYR A 16 7.81 -1.50 -28.13
N LEU A 17 8.48 -0.98 -29.14
CA LEU A 17 8.19 0.32 -29.77
C LEU A 17 6.73 0.49 -30.22
N PRO A 18 6.06 -0.50 -30.86
CA PRO A 18 4.65 -0.36 -31.23
C PRO A 18 3.74 -0.16 -30.01
N VAL A 19 4.00 -0.89 -28.91
CA VAL A 19 3.24 -0.78 -27.65
C VAL A 19 3.50 0.58 -27.01
N ALA A 20 4.74 1.05 -27.01
CA ALA A 20 5.10 2.37 -26.47
C ALA A 20 4.42 3.49 -27.29
N LEU A 21 4.39 3.39 -28.61
CA LEU A 21 3.69 4.32 -29.50
C LEU A 21 2.18 4.32 -29.25
N TYR A 22 1.56 3.15 -29.14
CA TYR A 22 0.15 3.02 -28.79
C TYR A 22 -0.16 3.72 -27.45
N HIS A 23 0.62 3.45 -26.41
CA HIS A 23 0.45 4.10 -25.10
C HIS A 23 0.66 5.62 -25.19
N ALA A 24 1.61 6.09 -25.97
CA ALA A 24 1.87 7.51 -26.11
C ALA A 24 0.82 8.21 -26.98
N LEU A 25 0.41 7.64 -28.12
CA LEU A 25 -0.47 8.30 -29.07
C LEU A 25 -1.95 8.17 -28.70
N ILE A 26 -2.37 6.97 -28.27
CA ILE A 26 -3.77 6.66 -27.97
C ILE A 26 -4.11 6.92 -26.51
N LEU A 27 -3.30 6.39 -25.56
CA LEU A 27 -3.59 6.50 -24.12
C LEU A 27 -3.00 7.76 -23.47
N GLY A 28 -2.25 8.57 -24.21
CA GLY A 28 -1.65 9.81 -23.68
C GLY A 28 -0.59 9.62 -22.60
N LYS A 29 -0.13 8.39 -22.35
CA LYS A 29 0.80 8.06 -21.27
C LYS A 29 2.26 8.24 -21.70
N ASN A 30 3.12 8.65 -20.74
CA ASN A 30 4.58 8.74 -20.92
C ASN A 30 5.05 9.65 -22.08
N ARG A 31 4.30 10.69 -22.42
CA ARG A 31 4.66 11.63 -23.50
C ARG A 31 5.77 12.60 -23.11
N ARG A 32 5.94 12.87 -21.82
CA ARG A 32 6.82 13.95 -21.32
C ARG A 32 8.17 13.41 -20.82
N GLY A 33 9.19 14.27 -20.85
CA GLY A 33 10.50 14.01 -20.24
C GLY A 33 11.47 13.18 -21.08
N TRP A 34 11.22 12.98 -22.38
CA TRP A 34 12.11 12.20 -23.24
C TRP A 34 13.54 12.73 -23.32
N ARG A 35 13.72 14.08 -23.32
CA ARG A 35 15.05 14.70 -23.25
C ARG A 35 15.85 14.17 -22.05
N GLN A 36 15.21 14.07 -20.87
CA GLN A 36 15.86 13.55 -19.65
C GLN A 36 16.12 12.05 -19.75
N ARG A 37 15.22 11.27 -20.35
CA ARG A 37 15.41 9.82 -20.57
C ARG A 37 16.59 9.53 -21.51
N PHE A 38 16.92 10.44 -22.41
CA PHE A 38 18.11 10.39 -23.27
C PHE A 38 19.35 11.07 -22.61
N GLY A 39 19.32 11.29 -21.31
CA GLY A 39 20.46 11.81 -20.55
C GLY A 39 20.57 13.34 -20.48
N GLY A 40 19.54 14.09 -20.93
CA GLY A 40 19.47 15.53 -20.79
C GLY A 40 18.97 15.97 -19.41
N VAL A 41 19.45 15.33 -18.34
CA VAL A 41 19.13 15.64 -16.93
C VAL A 41 19.85 16.91 -16.47
N PRO A 42 19.44 17.55 -15.37
CA PRO A 42 20.16 18.68 -14.78
C PRO A 42 21.62 18.36 -14.50
N THR A 43 22.47 19.38 -14.53
CA THR A 43 23.88 19.27 -14.10
C THR A 43 23.99 19.83 -12.69
N PHE A 44 24.64 19.09 -11.81
CA PHE A 44 24.75 19.44 -10.40
C PHE A 44 26.19 19.82 -10.04
N ASP A 45 26.35 20.56 -8.95
CA ASP A 45 27.64 20.98 -8.43
C ASP A 45 28.50 19.76 -8.08
N PRO A 46 29.74 19.67 -8.63
CA PRO A 46 30.64 18.55 -8.36
C PRO A 46 31.19 18.50 -6.93
N THR A 47 31.17 19.62 -6.22
CA THR A 47 31.75 19.72 -4.87
C THR A 47 30.82 19.21 -3.78
N VAL A 48 29.51 19.07 -4.09
CA VAL A 48 28.51 18.61 -3.15
C VAL A 48 28.35 17.10 -3.22
N SER A 49 28.50 16.45 -2.09
CA SER A 49 28.16 15.03 -1.94
C SER A 49 26.69 14.78 -2.26
N ARG A 50 26.39 13.74 -3.07
CA ARG A 50 25.01 13.58 -3.58
C ARG A 50 24.54 12.14 -3.51
N ILE A 51 23.36 11.97 -2.92
CA ILE A 51 22.62 10.71 -2.91
C ILE A 51 21.57 10.76 -4.02
N TRP A 52 21.68 9.85 -4.99
CA TRP A 52 20.66 9.71 -6.03
C TRP A 52 19.72 8.56 -5.68
N ILE A 53 18.45 8.89 -5.36
CA ILE A 53 17.40 7.91 -5.06
C ILE A 53 16.58 7.69 -6.32
N HIS A 54 16.38 6.44 -6.73
CA HIS A 54 15.49 6.06 -7.82
C HIS A 54 14.27 5.29 -7.29
N ALA A 55 13.07 5.82 -7.58
CA ALA A 55 11.78 5.24 -7.23
C ALA A 55 10.84 5.36 -8.44
N VAL A 56 10.33 4.23 -8.96
CA VAL A 56 9.61 4.18 -10.25
C VAL A 56 8.21 4.75 -10.17
N SER A 57 7.47 4.37 -9.16
CA SER A 57 6.03 4.58 -9.05
C SER A 57 5.64 5.61 -7.98
N LEU A 58 4.38 6.06 -8.05
CA LEU A 58 3.77 6.90 -7.02
C LEU A 58 3.88 6.27 -5.61
N GLY A 59 3.66 4.94 -5.51
CA GLY A 59 3.74 4.22 -4.23
C GLY A 59 5.15 4.22 -3.65
N GLU A 60 6.17 4.01 -4.48
CA GLU A 60 7.57 4.06 -4.08
C GLU A 60 8.00 5.48 -3.68
N ILE A 61 7.60 6.50 -4.46
CA ILE A 61 7.86 7.91 -4.10
C ILE A 61 7.25 8.25 -2.74
N ASN A 62 6.02 7.81 -2.45
CA ASN A 62 5.39 8.07 -1.15
C ASN A 62 6.08 7.34 0.03
N ALA A 63 6.88 6.31 -0.22
CA ALA A 63 7.67 5.64 0.81
C ALA A 63 9.02 6.34 1.12
N THR A 64 9.45 7.31 0.29
CA THR A 64 10.78 7.96 0.44
C THR A 64 10.85 9.13 1.44
N PRO A 65 9.77 9.89 1.79
CA PRO A 65 9.92 11.13 2.55
C PRO A 65 10.61 10.95 3.90
N ARG A 66 10.25 9.92 4.66
CA ARG A 66 10.87 9.64 5.96
C ARG A 66 12.34 9.24 5.82
N LEU A 67 12.68 8.46 4.78
CA LEU A 67 14.07 8.10 4.49
C LEU A 67 14.89 9.33 4.10
N VAL A 68 14.36 10.19 3.23
CA VAL A 68 15.02 11.44 2.82
C VAL A 68 15.22 12.37 4.02
N ALA A 69 14.23 12.52 4.88
CA ALA A 69 14.34 13.31 6.11
C ALA A 69 15.44 12.74 7.03
N ALA A 70 15.45 11.43 7.26
CA ALA A 70 16.45 10.76 8.08
C ALA A 70 17.88 10.88 7.51
N LEU A 71 18.03 10.85 6.18
CA LEU A 71 19.32 11.05 5.52
C LEU A 71 19.78 12.50 5.64
N ARG A 72 18.90 13.49 5.47
CA ARG A 72 19.22 14.92 5.62
C ARG A 72 19.63 15.28 7.05
N GLU A 73 19.01 14.66 8.04
CA GLU A 73 19.37 14.83 9.45
C GLU A 73 20.79 14.33 9.75
N ARG A 74 21.16 13.17 9.17
CA ARG A 74 22.47 12.54 9.40
C ARG A 74 23.59 13.09 8.51
N LEU A 75 23.24 13.59 7.35
CA LEU A 75 24.14 14.07 6.32
C LEU A 75 23.67 15.45 5.81
N PRO A 76 23.71 16.50 6.65
CA PRO A 76 23.17 17.83 6.30
C PRO A 76 23.88 18.46 5.10
N GLU A 77 25.15 18.11 4.85
CA GLU A 77 25.95 18.60 3.72
C GLU A 77 25.66 17.83 2.41
N ALA A 78 24.93 16.72 2.46
CA ALA A 78 24.64 15.93 1.27
C ALA A 78 23.34 16.37 0.60
N ASP A 79 23.39 16.57 -0.71
CA ASP A 79 22.21 16.81 -1.52
C ASP A 79 21.52 15.49 -1.87
N VAL A 80 20.18 15.48 -1.86
CA VAL A 80 19.38 14.32 -2.22
C VAL A 80 18.58 14.65 -3.47
N VAL A 81 18.85 13.91 -4.55
CA VAL A 81 18.13 14.03 -5.82
C VAL A 81 17.36 12.74 -6.11
N LEU A 82 16.23 12.88 -6.78
CA LEU A 82 15.35 11.75 -7.09
C LEU A 82 15.17 11.58 -8.59
N SER A 83 14.99 10.34 -8.98
CA SER A 83 14.49 10.04 -10.32
C SER A 83 13.31 9.09 -10.28
N THR A 84 12.42 9.21 -11.27
CA THR A 84 11.23 8.36 -11.39
C THR A 84 10.88 8.12 -12.84
N THR A 85 10.08 7.07 -13.08
CA THR A 85 9.72 6.63 -14.43
C THR A 85 8.32 7.08 -14.84
N THR A 86 7.33 7.02 -13.92
CA THR A 86 5.91 7.29 -14.22
C THR A 86 5.58 8.79 -14.12
N ASP A 87 4.55 9.25 -14.87
CA ASP A 87 4.11 10.65 -14.83
C ASP A 87 3.53 11.04 -13.48
N THR A 88 2.75 10.16 -12.86
CA THR A 88 2.19 10.35 -11.50
C THR A 88 3.28 10.37 -10.44
N GLY A 89 4.28 9.47 -10.53
CA GLY A 89 5.44 9.49 -9.66
C GLY A 89 6.25 10.78 -9.80
N TYR A 90 6.44 11.27 -11.04
CA TYR A 90 7.16 12.52 -11.29
C TYR A 90 6.45 13.73 -10.68
N ALA A 91 5.16 13.88 -10.93
CA ALA A 91 4.38 14.98 -10.35
C ALA A 91 4.45 14.97 -8.81
N ARG A 92 4.33 13.79 -8.20
CA ARG A 92 4.43 13.64 -6.75
C ARG A 92 5.83 13.95 -6.22
N ALA A 93 6.87 13.47 -6.90
CA ALA A 93 8.26 13.75 -6.51
C ALA A 93 8.56 15.26 -6.58
N VAL A 94 8.12 15.95 -7.63
CA VAL A 94 8.25 17.41 -7.76
C VAL A 94 7.53 18.14 -6.63
N GLN A 95 6.33 17.70 -6.28
CA GLN A 95 5.58 18.28 -5.15
C GLN A 95 6.33 18.13 -3.81
N LEU A 96 7.02 17.00 -3.59
CA LEU A 96 7.71 16.70 -2.33
C LEU A 96 9.10 17.32 -2.23
N TYR A 97 9.84 17.40 -3.36
CA TYR A 97 11.27 17.67 -3.35
C TYR A 97 11.72 18.87 -4.20
N GLY A 98 10.80 19.44 -5.00
CA GLY A 98 11.11 20.51 -5.94
C GLY A 98 11.55 19.98 -7.31
N ALA A 99 11.27 20.76 -8.35
CA ALA A 99 11.58 20.38 -9.74
C ALA A 99 13.08 20.37 -10.06
N ASP A 100 13.87 21.10 -9.31
CA ASP A 100 15.33 21.19 -9.40
C ASP A 100 16.05 19.92 -8.94
N ARG A 101 15.41 19.13 -8.06
CA ARG A 101 15.95 17.88 -7.49
C ARG A 101 15.33 16.62 -8.08
N VAL A 102 14.43 16.75 -9.06
CA VAL A 102 13.71 15.59 -9.63
C VAL A 102 13.92 15.53 -11.15
N PHE A 103 14.25 14.33 -11.64
CA PHE A 103 14.37 14.08 -13.07
C PHE A 103 13.80 12.72 -13.47
N ARG A 104 13.59 12.52 -14.79
CA ARG A 104 13.15 11.23 -15.33
C ARG A 104 14.31 10.26 -15.37
N PHE A 105 14.04 9.01 -14.95
CA PHE A 105 15.05 7.96 -15.03
C PHE A 105 15.50 7.75 -16.48
N PRO A 106 16.81 7.66 -16.74
CA PRO A 106 17.35 7.48 -18.08
C PRO A 106 17.06 6.10 -18.62
N LEU A 107 17.09 5.96 -19.95
CA LEU A 107 17.15 4.65 -20.58
C LEU A 107 18.49 3.99 -20.22
N ASP A 108 18.46 2.68 -19.92
CA ASP A 108 19.63 1.94 -19.45
C ASP A 108 20.61 1.56 -20.58
N PHE A 109 20.90 2.51 -21.47
CA PHE A 109 21.96 2.39 -22.47
C PHE A 109 23.29 2.95 -21.95
N SER A 110 24.38 2.21 -22.17
CA SER A 110 25.70 2.58 -21.64
C SER A 110 26.08 4.05 -21.86
N PRO A 111 25.97 4.65 -23.06
CA PRO A 111 26.34 6.05 -23.28
C PRO A 111 25.41 7.03 -22.59
N ILE A 112 24.11 6.71 -22.47
CA ILE A 112 23.12 7.53 -21.77
C ILE A 112 23.40 7.51 -20.28
N VAL A 113 23.55 6.33 -19.68
CA VAL A 113 23.87 6.16 -18.27
C VAL A 113 25.20 6.86 -17.89
N ALA A 114 26.26 6.68 -18.72
CA ALA A 114 27.53 7.37 -18.49
C ALA A 114 27.40 8.91 -18.55
N ARG A 115 26.55 9.44 -19.43
CA ARG A 115 26.23 10.87 -19.51
C ARG A 115 25.52 11.34 -18.25
N VAL A 116 24.51 10.58 -17.78
CA VAL A 116 23.74 10.93 -16.58
C VAL A 116 24.63 10.92 -15.35
N LEU A 117 25.44 9.88 -15.15
CA LEU A 117 26.37 9.80 -14.02
C LEU A 117 27.38 10.96 -14.00
N ARG A 118 27.85 11.42 -15.17
CA ARG A 118 28.73 12.61 -15.27
C ARG A 118 28.02 13.92 -14.95
N ARG A 119 26.69 14.03 -15.17
CA ARG A 119 25.92 15.24 -14.88
C ARG A 119 25.42 15.26 -13.45
N VAL A 120 24.91 14.12 -12.95
CA VAL A 120 24.39 13.99 -11.59
C VAL A 120 25.51 13.89 -10.55
N ARG A 121 26.64 13.22 -10.90
CA ARG A 121 27.80 12.96 -10.03
C ARG A 121 27.39 12.43 -8.66
N PRO A 122 26.63 11.31 -8.61
CA PRO A 122 26.22 10.79 -7.32
C PRO A 122 27.41 10.19 -6.57
N THR A 123 27.47 10.46 -5.28
CA THR A 123 28.37 9.78 -4.36
C THR A 123 27.85 8.38 -4.00
N MET A 124 26.51 8.21 -4.05
CA MET A 124 25.81 6.94 -3.83
C MET A 124 24.53 6.90 -4.68
N ILE A 125 24.16 5.71 -5.14
CA ILE A 125 22.88 5.43 -5.80
C ILE A 125 22.05 4.53 -4.90
N VAL A 126 20.80 4.92 -4.65
CA VAL A 126 19.83 4.17 -3.84
C VAL A 126 18.63 3.80 -4.73
N LEU A 127 18.41 2.51 -4.90
CA LEU A 127 17.32 1.95 -5.70
C LEU A 127 16.19 1.48 -4.75
N VAL A 128 14.97 1.95 -4.98
CA VAL A 128 13.82 1.55 -4.17
C VAL A 128 13.19 0.28 -4.77
N GLU A 129 12.88 -0.68 -3.92
CA GLU A 129 12.30 -1.98 -4.23
C GLU A 129 13.20 -2.87 -5.13
N LEU A 130 12.96 -2.97 -6.45
CA LEU A 130 13.67 -3.91 -7.35
C LEU A 130 14.15 -3.24 -8.65
N GLU A 131 14.61 -2.04 -8.60
CA GLU A 131 14.98 -1.29 -9.82
C GLU A 131 16.45 -1.50 -10.22
N VAL A 132 16.85 -2.77 -10.35
CA VAL A 132 18.21 -3.14 -10.73
C VAL A 132 18.36 -3.11 -12.25
N TRP A 133 19.10 -2.10 -12.74
CA TRP A 133 19.37 -1.88 -14.16
C TRP A 133 20.83 -2.22 -14.47
N TYR A 134 21.03 -3.09 -15.47
CA TYR A 134 22.33 -3.71 -15.75
C TYR A 134 23.45 -2.69 -16.00
N ASN A 135 23.23 -1.76 -16.93
CA ASN A 135 24.27 -0.79 -17.27
C ASN A 135 24.49 0.23 -16.14
N LEU A 136 23.43 0.66 -15.44
CA LEU A 136 23.56 1.56 -14.32
C LEU A 136 24.44 0.96 -13.22
N VAL A 137 24.13 -0.24 -12.75
CA VAL A 137 24.87 -0.91 -11.67
C VAL A 137 26.32 -1.15 -12.08
N ARG A 138 26.53 -1.65 -13.30
CA ARG A 138 27.88 -1.96 -13.81
C ARG A 138 28.73 -0.72 -14.02
N ILE A 139 28.19 0.37 -14.54
CA ILE A 139 28.97 1.59 -14.77
C ILE A 139 29.23 2.27 -13.43
N ALA A 140 28.26 2.32 -12.52
CA ALA A 140 28.44 2.83 -11.16
C ALA A 140 29.59 2.10 -10.44
N LYS A 141 29.60 0.75 -10.45
CA LYS A 141 30.68 -0.05 -9.88
C LYS A 141 32.04 0.32 -10.46
N ARG A 142 32.16 0.51 -11.78
CA ARG A 142 33.43 0.90 -12.43
C ARG A 142 33.91 2.29 -12.00
N LEU A 143 32.98 3.16 -11.65
CA LEU A 143 33.27 4.51 -11.17
C LEU A 143 33.47 4.57 -9.65
N GLY A 144 33.41 3.43 -8.95
CA GLY A 144 33.50 3.36 -7.49
C GLY A 144 32.28 3.91 -6.76
N ILE A 145 31.15 4.09 -7.46
CA ILE A 145 29.91 4.60 -6.88
C ILE A 145 29.13 3.44 -6.26
N PRO A 146 28.91 3.41 -4.93
CA PRO A 146 28.11 2.38 -4.28
C PRO A 146 26.67 2.43 -4.75
N VAL A 147 26.08 1.24 -4.98
CA VAL A 147 24.68 1.05 -5.35
C VAL A 147 23.99 0.19 -4.30
N ALA A 148 23.01 0.75 -3.62
CA ALA A 148 22.24 0.08 -2.58
C ALA A 148 20.78 -0.10 -2.99
N ILE A 149 20.16 -1.22 -2.58
CA ILE A 149 18.71 -1.40 -2.65
C ILE A 149 18.13 -1.14 -1.26
N VAL A 150 17.08 -0.34 -1.21
CA VAL A 150 16.27 -0.09 0.00
C VAL A 150 14.84 -0.56 -0.21
N ASN A 151 14.17 -0.97 0.87
CA ASN A 151 12.82 -1.52 0.79
C ASN A 151 12.72 -2.69 -0.21
N GLY A 152 13.77 -3.50 -0.30
CA GLY A 152 13.95 -4.53 -1.32
C GLY A 152 12.77 -5.50 -1.35
N ARG A 153 12.12 -5.58 -2.52
CA ARG A 153 10.98 -6.46 -2.78
C ARG A 153 11.26 -7.29 -4.04
N LEU A 154 11.29 -8.59 -3.88
CA LEU A 154 11.58 -9.52 -4.98
C LEU A 154 10.57 -10.67 -4.95
N THR A 155 9.63 -10.69 -5.92
CA THR A 155 8.67 -11.78 -6.05
C THR A 155 9.34 -13.04 -6.59
N GLU A 156 8.78 -14.21 -6.31
CA GLU A 156 9.31 -15.47 -6.83
C GLU A 156 9.34 -15.50 -8.37
N ARG A 157 8.31 -14.96 -9.00
CA ARG A 157 8.24 -14.83 -10.47
C ARG A 157 9.38 -13.99 -11.02
N SER A 158 9.69 -12.87 -10.36
CA SER A 158 10.81 -12.01 -10.76
C SER A 158 12.15 -12.70 -10.52
N ALA A 159 12.34 -13.40 -9.39
CA ALA A 159 13.56 -14.16 -9.11
C ALA A 159 13.80 -15.22 -10.19
N ARG A 160 12.76 -16.00 -10.56
CA ARG A 160 12.85 -16.99 -11.65
C ARG A 160 13.22 -16.37 -12.99
N ARG A 161 12.70 -15.19 -13.35
CA ARG A 161 13.08 -14.46 -14.56
C ARG A 161 14.55 -14.04 -14.56
N PHE A 162 15.06 -13.53 -13.43
CA PHE A 162 16.48 -13.17 -13.31
C PHE A 162 17.40 -14.39 -13.35
N HIS A 163 16.99 -15.52 -12.77
CA HIS A 163 17.73 -16.80 -12.91
C HIS A 163 17.85 -17.23 -14.38
N TRP A 164 16.76 -17.05 -15.16
CA TRP A 164 16.77 -17.39 -16.60
C TRP A 164 17.78 -16.53 -17.39
N LEU A 165 18.09 -15.31 -16.96
CA LEU A 165 19.12 -14.47 -17.55
C LEU A 165 20.55 -14.98 -17.25
N GLY A 166 20.70 -16.04 -16.47
CA GLY A 166 21.96 -16.71 -16.19
C GLY A 166 23.03 -15.77 -15.60
N SER A 167 24.24 -15.81 -16.19
CA SER A 167 25.38 -15.03 -15.71
C SER A 167 25.19 -13.51 -15.82
N LEU A 168 24.37 -13.03 -16.75
CA LEU A 168 24.05 -11.60 -16.88
C LEU A 168 23.20 -11.14 -15.70
N GLY A 169 22.13 -11.87 -15.37
CA GLY A 169 21.29 -11.61 -14.20
C GLY A 169 22.12 -11.66 -12.91
N GLY A 170 22.87 -12.75 -12.69
CA GLY A 170 23.69 -12.89 -11.48
C GLY A 170 24.79 -11.84 -11.33
N SER A 171 25.35 -11.30 -12.43
CA SER A 171 26.40 -10.28 -12.34
C SER A 171 25.89 -8.95 -11.80
N MET A 172 24.69 -8.52 -12.20
CA MET A 172 24.13 -7.24 -11.75
C MET A 172 23.80 -7.25 -10.25
N PHE A 173 23.36 -8.39 -9.71
CA PHE A 173 23.08 -8.53 -8.29
C PHE A 173 24.36 -8.64 -7.45
N ARG A 174 25.38 -9.33 -7.92
CA ARG A 174 26.70 -9.40 -7.25
C ARG A 174 27.40 -8.05 -7.15
N ASP A 175 27.11 -7.14 -8.07
CA ASP A 175 27.72 -5.82 -8.13
C ASP A 175 27.07 -4.79 -7.19
N LEU A 176 25.94 -5.16 -6.55
CA LEU A 176 25.31 -4.33 -5.51
C LEU A 176 26.19 -4.22 -4.27
N THR A 177 26.25 -3.02 -3.71
CA THR A 177 27.00 -2.75 -2.48
C THR A 177 26.24 -3.25 -1.25
N TRP A 178 24.91 -3.10 -1.24
CA TRP A 178 24.05 -3.52 -0.14
C TRP A 178 22.60 -3.66 -0.56
N VAL A 179 21.87 -4.52 0.14
CA VAL A 179 20.43 -4.78 -0.04
C VAL A 179 19.74 -4.81 1.32
N GLY A 180 18.83 -3.85 1.56
CA GLY A 180 17.87 -3.88 2.65
C GLY A 180 16.59 -4.57 2.20
N ALA A 181 16.43 -5.85 2.56
CA ALA A 181 15.29 -6.67 2.21
C ALA A 181 14.10 -6.47 3.18
N GLN A 182 12.87 -6.59 2.68
CA GLN A 182 11.68 -6.43 3.54
C GLN A 182 11.49 -7.59 4.53
N ASN A 183 11.93 -8.81 4.21
CA ASN A 183 11.85 -9.98 5.07
C ASN A 183 12.86 -11.06 4.67
N GLU A 184 12.98 -12.12 5.47
CA GLU A 184 13.93 -13.22 5.25
C GLU A 184 13.68 -13.97 3.92
N THR A 185 12.43 -14.17 3.52
CA THR A 185 12.11 -14.82 2.23
C THR A 185 12.65 -14.03 1.06
N ILE A 186 12.51 -12.71 1.11
CA ILE A 186 13.03 -11.81 0.07
C ILE A 186 14.58 -11.77 0.14
N ALA A 187 15.16 -11.73 1.33
CA ALA A 187 16.61 -11.81 1.52
C ALA A 187 17.19 -13.10 0.90
N ALA A 188 16.55 -14.26 1.13
CA ALA A 188 16.93 -15.52 0.53
C ALA A 188 16.86 -15.48 -1.01
N ARG A 189 15.85 -14.83 -1.59
CA ARG A 189 15.74 -14.65 -3.05
C ARG A 189 16.88 -13.78 -3.61
N PHE A 190 17.25 -12.67 -2.95
CA PHE A 190 18.40 -11.86 -3.37
C PHE A 190 19.71 -12.65 -3.28
N ARG A 191 19.88 -13.47 -2.24
CA ARG A 191 21.00 -14.38 -2.10
C ARG A 191 21.09 -15.37 -3.27
N SER A 192 19.98 -15.97 -3.65
CA SER A 192 19.92 -16.92 -4.78
C SER A 192 20.30 -16.28 -6.11
N LEU A 193 20.13 -14.96 -6.26
CA LEU A 193 20.56 -14.20 -7.43
C LEU A 193 22.03 -13.78 -7.37
N GLY A 194 22.75 -14.12 -6.29
CA GLY A 194 24.21 -13.92 -6.18
C GLY A 194 24.63 -12.69 -5.38
N VAL A 195 23.74 -12.02 -4.66
CA VAL A 195 24.14 -10.99 -3.67
C VAL A 195 24.88 -11.69 -2.53
N PRO A 196 26.09 -11.25 -2.16
CA PRO A 196 26.83 -11.80 -1.02
C PRO A 196 26.05 -11.64 0.29
N LEU A 197 26.19 -12.63 1.18
CA LEU A 197 25.42 -12.67 2.44
C LEU A 197 25.71 -11.46 3.35
N ASP A 198 26.96 -11.04 3.40
CA ASP A 198 27.43 -9.88 4.17
C ASP A 198 26.88 -8.54 3.67
N ARG A 199 26.25 -8.53 2.49
CA ARG A 199 25.63 -7.35 1.87
C ARG A 199 24.10 -7.37 1.91
N ILE A 200 23.50 -8.37 2.55
CA ILE A 200 22.05 -8.46 2.70
C ILE A 200 21.69 -8.28 4.17
N GLU A 201 20.71 -7.43 4.43
CA GLU A 201 20.16 -7.19 5.76
C GLU A 201 18.62 -7.12 5.67
N VAL A 202 17.93 -7.71 6.63
CA VAL A 202 16.48 -7.57 6.73
C VAL A 202 16.17 -6.29 7.51
N THR A 203 15.73 -5.28 6.78
CA THR A 203 15.40 -3.96 7.33
C THR A 203 13.92 -3.76 7.60
N SER A 204 13.05 -4.68 7.16
CA SER A 204 11.60 -4.53 7.07
C SER A 204 11.18 -3.53 5.98
N SER A 205 9.88 -3.29 5.82
CA SER A 205 9.37 -2.34 4.83
C SER A 205 9.29 -0.93 5.38
N LEU A 206 9.76 0.05 4.60
CA LEU A 206 9.64 1.48 4.92
C LEU A 206 8.18 1.93 5.13
N LYS A 207 7.22 1.17 4.60
CA LYS A 207 5.79 1.47 4.76
C LYS A 207 5.32 1.32 6.20
N TRP A 208 5.94 0.45 7.01
CA TRP A 208 5.59 0.32 8.43
C TRP A 208 5.86 1.59 9.23
N ASP A 209 6.87 2.34 8.84
CA ASP A 209 7.21 3.61 9.49
C ASP A 209 6.22 4.73 9.13
N THR A 210 5.42 4.58 8.07
CA THR A 210 4.37 5.55 7.74
C THR A 210 3.14 5.40 8.64
N ALA A 211 2.93 4.21 9.22
CA ALA A 211 1.85 3.94 10.16
C ALA A 211 2.21 4.53 11.54
N GLU A 212 1.62 5.65 11.86
CA GLU A 212 1.84 6.33 13.12
C GLU A 212 1.01 5.67 14.23
N ILE A 213 1.70 5.15 15.25
CA ILE A 213 1.06 4.57 16.42
C ILE A 213 0.52 5.71 17.29
N SER A 214 -0.77 5.69 17.54
CA SER A 214 -1.42 6.67 18.39
C SER A 214 -2.66 6.06 19.04
N ASP A 215 -2.86 6.41 20.30
CA ASP A 215 -4.07 6.01 21.04
C ASP A 215 -5.20 7.02 20.81
N ARG A 216 -4.86 8.23 20.36
CA ARG A 216 -5.82 9.32 20.14
C ARG A 216 -5.43 10.10 18.87
N ILE A 217 -6.42 10.42 18.08
CA ILE A 217 -6.28 11.25 16.86
C ILE A 217 -7.00 12.57 17.13
N ASP A 218 -6.29 13.67 16.92
CA ASP A 218 -6.84 15.01 17.13
C ASP A 218 -8.07 15.25 16.25
N GLY A 219 -9.10 15.86 16.84
CA GLY A 219 -10.37 16.14 16.17
C GLY A 219 -11.32 14.93 16.05
N THR A 220 -10.97 13.75 16.60
CA THR A 220 -11.84 12.56 16.59
C THR A 220 -13.13 12.79 17.37
N ASP A 221 -13.06 13.37 18.54
CA ASP A 221 -14.24 13.61 19.41
C ASP A 221 -15.18 14.66 18.79
N GLU A 222 -14.64 15.61 18.06
CA GLU A 222 -15.42 16.60 17.31
C GLU A 222 -16.14 15.93 16.12
N ALA A 223 -15.43 15.13 15.33
CA ALA A 223 -16.02 14.37 14.24
C ALA A 223 -17.13 13.43 14.74
N ALA A 224 -16.93 12.74 15.85
CA ALA A 224 -17.92 11.88 16.45
C ALA A 224 -19.19 12.66 16.86
N ARG A 225 -19.04 13.78 17.54
CA ARG A 225 -20.18 14.62 17.96
C ARG A 225 -20.96 15.17 16.77
N SER A 226 -20.25 15.68 15.76
CA SER A 226 -20.89 16.25 14.56
C SER A 226 -21.72 15.24 13.78
N LEU A 227 -21.34 13.97 13.83
CA LEU A 227 -22.00 12.88 13.12
C LEU A 227 -22.97 12.09 14.00
N GLY A 228 -23.16 12.48 15.27
CA GLY A 228 -24.00 11.76 16.23
C GLY A 228 -23.47 10.36 16.58
N LEU A 229 -22.17 10.12 16.38
CA LEU A 229 -21.49 8.88 16.73
C LEU A 229 -21.19 8.87 18.23
N ASP A 230 -22.19 8.55 19.03
CA ASP A 230 -22.01 8.28 20.44
C ASP A 230 -21.60 6.81 20.65
N ARG A 231 -20.97 6.49 21.77
CA ARG A 231 -20.54 5.12 22.09
C ARG A 231 -21.71 4.21 22.55
N SER A 232 -22.95 4.65 22.37
CA SER A 232 -24.14 3.87 22.73
C SER A 232 -24.39 2.69 21.79
N ARG A 233 -23.82 2.77 20.57
CA ARG A 233 -23.89 1.73 19.54
C ARG A 233 -22.49 1.41 19.02
N PRO A 234 -22.22 0.13 18.62
CA PRO A 234 -20.96 -0.22 17.97
C PRO A 234 -20.79 0.54 16.65
N ILE A 235 -19.56 0.83 16.26
CA ILE A 235 -19.21 1.55 15.02
C ILE A 235 -18.44 0.62 14.10
N TRP A 236 -19.01 0.33 12.93
CA TRP A 236 -18.35 -0.41 11.86
C TRP A 236 -17.91 0.57 10.77
N VAL A 237 -16.61 0.74 10.61
CA VAL A 237 -16.02 1.63 9.60
C VAL A 237 -15.52 0.83 8.42
N CYS A 238 -15.98 1.18 7.22
CA CYS A 238 -15.48 0.66 5.95
C CYS A 238 -14.69 1.76 5.24
N GLY A 239 -13.35 1.69 5.36
CA GLY A 239 -12.48 2.76 4.89
C GLY A 239 -11.76 2.45 3.59
N SER A 240 -11.52 3.47 2.80
CA SER A 240 -10.84 3.39 1.49
C SER A 240 -11.55 2.46 0.52
N THR A 241 -12.88 2.46 0.49
CA THR A 241 -13.68 1.62 -0.39
C THR A 241 -13.49 1.97 -1.88
N GLY A 242 -13.79 1.01 -2.74
CA GLY A 242 -13.64 1.10 -4.18
C GLY A 242 -14.95 0.77 -4.92
N PRO A 243 -15.02 1.04 -6.25
CA PRO A 243 -16.20 0.78 -7.04
C PRO A 243 -16.72 -0.66 -6.90
N GLY A 244 -18.03 -0.80 -6.62
CA GLY A 244 -18.73 -2.07 -6.46
C GLY A 244 -18.63 -2.70 -5.07
N GLU A 245 -17.83 -2.13 -4.14
CA GLU A 245 -17.77 -2.62 -2.76
C GLU A 245 -18.85 -2.01 -1.88
N GLU A 246 -19.21 -0.75 -2.11
CA GLU A 246 -20.14 -0.05 -1.25
C GLU A 246 -21.52 -0.69 -1.24
N GLU A 247 -22.01 -1.17 -2.39
CA GLU A 247 -23.27 -1.91 -2.50
C GLU A 247 -23.21 -3.23 -1.73
N MET A 248 -22.11 -4.00 -1.88
CA MET A 248 -21.88 -5.23 -1.12
C MET A 248 -21.86 -4.99 0.39
N ILE A 249 -21.27 -3.90 0.83
CA ILE A 249 -21.18 -3.52 2.25
C ILE A 249 -22.56 -3.09 2.77
N LEU A 250 -23.34 -2.35 1.99
CA LEU A 250 -24.70 -1.96 2.35
C LEU A 250 -25.62 -3.18 2.49
N ASP A 251 -25.53 -4.14 1.57
CA ASP A 251 -26.25 -5.40 1.64
C ASP A 251 -25.86 -6.21 2.89
N ALA A 252 -24.56 -6.29 3.17
CA ALA A 252 -24.05 -6.95 4.37
C ALA A 252 -24.52 -6.26 5.65
N HIS A 253 -24.59 -4.93 5.66
CA HIS A 253 -25.12 -4.15 6.78
C HIS A 253 -26.60 -4.41 6.99
N HIS A 254 -27.40 -4.46 5.92
CA HIS A 254 -28.80 -4.79 5.98
C HIS A 254 -29.03 -6.21 6.53
N ALA A 255 -28.27 -7.19 6.06
CA ALA A 255 -28.32 -8.56 6.56
C ALA A 255 -27.97 -8.63 8.06
N LEU A 256 -26.95 -7.88 8.50
CA LEU A 256 -26.54 -7.77 9.90
C LEU A 256 -27.65 -7.15 10.76
N GLN A 257 -28.33 -6.11 10.28
CA GLN A 257 -29.48 -5.51 10.96
C GLN A 257 -30.61 -6.51 11.18
N LEU A 258 -30.96 -7.25 10.12
CA LEU A 258 -31.99 -8.29 10.20
C LEU A 258 -31.65 -9.39 11.21
N SER A 259 -30.38 -9.80 11.30
CA SER A 259 -29.94 -10.83 12.24
C SER A 259 -29.96 -10.39 13.71
N MET A 260 -29.88 -9.06 13.96
CA MET A 260 -29.86 -8.49 15.32
C MET A 260 -31.20 -7.98 15.83
N THR A 261 -32.29 -8.04 15.04
CA THR A 261 -33.62 -7.68 15.48
C THR A 261 -34.34 -8.88 16.13
N PRO A 262 -35.07 -8.69 17.25
CA PRO A 262 -35.71 -9.78 17.98
C PRO A 262 -36.69 -10.63 17.17
N GLU A 263 -37.29 -10.07 16.13
CA GLU A 263 -38.28 -10.75 15.25
C GLU A 263 -37.63 -11.70 14.23
N ALA A 264 -36.31 -11.68 14.07
CA ALA A 264 -35.58 -12.50 13.09
C ALA A 264 -35.45 -13.98 13.50
N SER A 265 -35.60 -14.29 14.79
CA SER A 265 -35.53 -15.65 15.34
C SER A 265 -36.59 -16.59 14.76
N GLU A 266 -37.74 -16.10 14.26
CA GLU A 266 -38.85 -16.91 13.76
C GLU A 266 -38.90 -17.05 12.21
N ARG A 267 -38.15 -16.25 11.44
CA ARG A 267 -38.28 -16.19 9.98
C ARG A 267 -37.15 -16.79 9.15
N THR A 268 -36.11 -17.38 9.74
CA THR A 268 -34.90 -17.84 9.02
C THR A 268 -35.07 -19.18 8.25
N SER A 269 -36.27 -19.61 7.89
CA SER A 269 -36.48 -20.84 7.09
C SER A 269 -36.85 -20.63 5.63
N SER A 270 -36.84 -19.44 5.07
CA SER A 270 -37.12 -19.24 3.65
C SER A 270 -36.05 -18.46 2.90
N LYS A 271 -35.26 -19.19 2.17
CA LYS A 271 -34.49 -18.92 0.93
C LYS A 271 -34.41 -17.45 0.47
N PHE A 272 -33.33 -16.78 0.80
CA PHE A 272 -32.84 -15.62 0.00
C PHE A 272 -32.00 -16.16 -1.17
N LYS A 273 -32.51 -16.04 -2.40
CA LYS A 273 -31.72 -16.22 -3.62
C LYS A 273 -31.19 -14.86 -4.06
N PHE A 274 -29.87 -14.71 -3.97
CA PHE A 274 -29.14 -13.58 -4.51
C PHE A 274 -29.35 -13.51 -6.04
N GLN A 275 -29.87 -12.40 -6.57
CA GLN A 275 -29.84 -12.11 -8.00
C GLN A 275 -28.51 -11.43 -8.34
N ARG A 276 -27.64 -12.15 -9.04
CA ARG A 276 -26.39 -11.58 -9.61
C ARG A 276 -26.71 -10.43 -10.56
N PRO A 277 -25.99 -9.30 -10.49
CA PRO A 277 -26.00 -8.29 -11.54
C PRO A 277 -25.54 -8.89 -12.87
N LYS A 278 -26.28 -8.66 -13.96
CA LYS A 278 -26.08 -9.26 -15.30
C LYS A 278 -24.87 -8.80 -16.10
N THR A 279 -23.87 -8.16 -15.52
CA THR A 279 -22.76 -7.52 -16.26
C THR A 279 -21.36 -8.02 -15.97
N MET A 280 -21.19 -9.24 -15.41
CA MET A 280 -19.84 -9.83 -15.31
C MET A 280 -19.83 -11.32 -15.66
N GLU A 281 -20.12 -11.65 -16.90
CA GLU A 281 -19.68 -12.89 -17.55
C GLU A 281 -18.56 -12.56 -18.51
N ARG A 282 -17.34 -12.99 -18.14
CA ARG A 282 -16.20 -13.49 -18.90
C ARG A 282 -14.90 -13.17 -18.16
N ASP A 283 -14.30 -14.22 -17.57
CA ASP A 283 -13.00 -14.74 -17.98
C ASP A 283 -12.56 -15.84 -17.01
N ALA A 284 -11.80 -16.79 -17.57
CA ALA A 284 -11.39 -18.06 -17.00
C ALA A 284 -10.69 -17.98 -15.64
N PRO A 285 -10.67 -19.07 -14.83
CA PRO A 285 -10.09 -19.05 -13.48
C PRO A 285 -8.58 -18.88 -13.54
N VAL A 286 -8.09 -17.74 -13.06
CA VAL A 286 -6.67 -17.50 -12.79
C VAL A 286 -6.30 -18.31 -11.54
N PRO A 287 -5.22 -19.11 -11.53
CA PRO A 287 -4.80 -19.82 -10.34
C PRO A 287 -4.36 -18.85 -9.25
N HIS A 288 -5.09 -18.84 -8.13
CA HIS A 288 -4.79 -18.00 -6.98
C HIS A 288 -3.64 -18.61 -6.14
N PRO A 289 -2.60 -17.81 -5.78
CA PRO A 289 -1.48 -18.28 -4.95
C PRO A 289 -1.83 -18.50 -3.46
N PHE A 290 -3.07 -18.27 -3.04
CA PHE A 290 -3.50 -18.41 -1.64
C PHE A 290 -4.15 -19.74 -1.27
N ARG A 291 -4.01 -20.77 -2.12
CA ARG A 291 -4.64 -22.08 -1.91
C ARG A 291 -3.70 -23.10 -1.25
N THR A 292 -3.00 -22.75 -0.16
CA THR A 292 -2.30 -23.74 0.67
C THR A 292 -2.18 -23.26 2.11
N SER A 293 -3.20 -23.46 2.90
CA SER A 293 -3.15 -23.99 4.27
C SER A 293 -4.57 -24.18 4.73
N ASN A 294 -4.88 -25.38 5.20
CA ASN A 294 -6.15 -25.79 5.74
C ASN A 294 -6.50 -24.94 6.97
N PHE A 295 -7.22 -23.87 6.75
CA PHE A 295 -8.04 -23.25 7.76
C PHE A 295 -9.48 -23.46 7.30
N GLU A 296 -10.05 -24.56 7.73
CA GLU A 296 -11.49 -24.77 7.65
C GLU A 296 -12.14 -23.75 8.58
N LEU A 297 -12.76 -22.72 8.00
CA LEU A 297 -13.83 -22.02 8.71
C LEU A 297 -14.86 -23.09 9.10
N PRO A 298 -15.38 -23.08 10.33
CA PRO A 298 -16.46 -23.99 10.67
C PRO A 298 -17.60 -23.77 9.69
N THR A 299 -17.77 -24.70 8.78
CA THR A 299 -18.90 -24.78 7.86
C THR A 299 -20.13 -25.03 8.71
N SER A 300 -21.02 -24.04 8.76
CA SER A 300 -22.29 -24.01 9.48
C SER A 300 -22.33 -23.22 10.80
N ALA A 301 -21.82 -22.00 10.84
CA ALA A 301 -22.38 -21.02 11.76
C ALA A 301 -23.66 -20.48 11.11
N GLY A 302 -24.80 -20.94 11.57
CA GLY A 302 -26.07 -20.27 11.32
C GLY A 302 -25.97 -18.79 11.80
N PRO A 303 -26.94 -17.92 11.47
CA PRO A 303 -26.92 -16.53 11.87
C PRO A 303 -26.58 -16.44 13.36
N VAL A 304 -25.59 -15.59 13.70
CA VAL A 304 -25.19 -15.32 15.09
C VAL A 304 -26.38 -14.69 15.78
N ALA A 305 -27.24 -15.51 16.36
CA ALA A 305 -28.29 -15.02 17.24
C ALA A 305 -27.56 -14.49 18.49
N CYS A 306 -27.75 -13.23 18.80
CA CYS A 306 -27.33 -12.69 20.09
C CYS A 306 -27.89 -13.56 21.20
N ALA A 307 -27.05 -13.89 22.18
CA ALA A 307 -27.54 -14.66 23.35
C ALA A 307 -28.76 -13.94 23.96
N PRO A 308 -29.80 -14.68 24.37
CA PRO A 308 -30.97 -14.08 25.01
C PRO A 308 -30.54 -13.21 26.20
N GLY A 309 -30.82 -11.90 26.13
CA GLY A 309 -30.46 -10.93 27.18
C GLY A 309 -29.20 -10.10 26.89
N SER A 310 -28.52 -10.28 25.76
CA SER A 310 -27.46 -9.35 25.35
C SER A 310 -28.07 -8.14 24.64
N ASP A 311 -27.71 -6.91 25.06
CA ASP A 311 -28.05 -5.64 24.42
C ASP A 311 -27.26 -5.51 23.07
N CYS A 312 -27.48 -6.44 22.13
CA CYS A 312 -26.87 -6.37 20.80
C CYS A 312 -27.52 -5.24 20.01
N LYS A 313 -26.87 -4.10 20.02
CA LYS A 313 -27.30 -2.93 19.24
C LYS A 313 -26.77 -3.01 17.81
N VAL A 314 -27.64 -2.75 16.86
CA VAL A 314 -27.28 -2.61 15.43
C VAL A 314 -26.14 -1.59 15.30
N PRO A 315 -25.02 -1.94 14.63
CA PRO A 315 -23.89 -1.02 14.51
C PRO A 315 -24.24 0.21 13.66
N VAL A 316 -23.53 1.30 13.89
CA VAL A 316 -23.53 2.43 12.94
C VAL A 316 -22.51 2.11 11.84
N LEU A 317 -22.95 2.09 10.58
CA LEU A 317 -22.05 1.94 9.43
C LEU A 317 -21.50 3.31 9.02
N VAL A 318 -20.18 3.37 8.86
CA VAL A 318 -19.47 4.53 8.32
C VAL A 318 -18.75 4.11 7.04
N LEU A 319 -19.10 4.69 5.89
CA LEU A 319 -18.44 4.48 4.60
C LEU A 319 -17.50 5.64 4.31
N VAL A 320 -16.24 5.33 3.98
CA VAL A 320 -15.22 6.34 3.62
C VAL A 320 -14.58 5.96 2.28
N PRO A 321 -15.14 6.44 1.15
CA PRO A 321 -14.60 6.14 -0.18
C PRO A 321 -13.20 6.70 -0.37
N ARG A 322 -12.34 5.97 -1.10
CA ARG A 322 -10.95 6.38 -1.32
C ARG A 322 -10.80 7.64 -2.17
N LYS A 323 -11.72 7.87 -3.11
CA LYS A 323 -11.61 8.92 -4.11
C LYS A 323 -12.73 9.95 -3.97
N PRO A 324 -12.40 11.26 -3.93
CA PRO A 324 -13.40 12.32 -3.82
C PRO A 324 -14.42 12.32 -4.96
N GLU A 325 -14.00 11.93 -6.18
CA GLU A 325 -14.87 11.87 -7.36
C GLU A 325 -16.04 10.92 -7.19
N ARG A 326 -15.96 10.01 -6.19
CA ARG A 326 -17.00 9.01 -5.93
C ARG A 326 -17.97 9.38 -4.80
N PHE A 327 -17.75 10.48 -4.11
CA PHE A 327 -18.59 10.84 -2.94
C PHE A 327 -20.07 10.97 -3.29
N GLU A 328 -20.40 11.58 -4.43
CA GLU A 328 -21.78 11.72 -4.87
C GLU A 328 -22.41 10.39 -5.36
N GLU A 329 -21.61 9.53 -5.98
CA GLU A 329 -22.00 8.18 -6.37
C GLU A 329 -22.37 7.36 -5.14
N VAL A 330 -21.50 7.33 -4.13
CA VAL A 330 -21.70 6.56 -2.90
C VAL A 330 -22.87 7.12 -2.07
N ALA A 331 -23.06 8.44 -2.04
CA ALA A 331 -24.22 9.03 -1.38
C ALA A 331 -25.55 8.57 -2.02
N ARG A 332 -25.58 8.41 -3.34
CA ARG A 332 -26.74 7.85 -4.06
C ARG A 332 -26.92 6.36 -3.76
N SER A 333 -25.86 5.55 -3.80
CA SER A 333 -25.94 4.12 -3.45
C SER A 333 -26.48 3.90 -2.03
N ILE A 334 -26.12 4.76 -1.06
CA ILE A 334 -26.69 4.73 0.30
C ILE A 334 -28.20 4.97 0.28
N ALA A 335 -28.66 6.00 -0.46
CA ALA A 335 -30.08 6.33 -0.57
C ALA A 335 -30.88 5.26 -1.33
N ASP A 336 -30.31 4.71 -2.41
CA ASP A 336 -30.92 3.66 -3.22
C ASP A 336 -31.06 2.35 -2.42
N ALA A 337 -30.16 2.09 -1.47
CA ALA A 337 -30.26 0.99 -0.51
C ALA A 337 -31.27 1.24 0.62
N GLY A 338 -31.98 2.38 0.61
CA GLY A 338 -33.04 2.72 1.58
C GLY A 338 -32.51 3.33 2.89
N PHE A 339 -31.24 3.75 2.97
CA PHE A 339 -30.68 4.38 4.15
C PHE A 339 -30.65 5.91 4.04
N VAL A 340 -30.78 6.58 5.19
CA VAL A 340 -30.53 8.03 5.27
C VAL A 340 -29.01 8.28 5.26
N CYS A 341 -28.52 9.01 4.26
CA CYS A 341 -27.12 9.36 4.14
C CYS A 341 -26.79 10.58 5.01
N ILE A 342 -25.92 10.39 6.02
CA ILE A 342 -25.39 11.45 6.88
C ILE A 342 -23.98 11.82 6.39
N ARG A 343 -23.84 12.96 5.73
CA ARG A 343 -22.57 13.41 5.13
C ARG A 343 -21.72 14.21 6.10
N ARG A 344 -20.43 13.88 6.20
CA ARG A 344 -19.47 14.62 7.03
C ARG A 344 -19.25 16.05 6.49
N SER A 345 -19.17 16.23 5.18
CA SER A 345 -18.96 17.53 4.55
C SER A 345 -20.05 18.58 4.85
N GLN A 346 -21.27 18.12 5.15
CA GLN A 346 -22.41 19.00 5.46
C GLN A 346 -22.48 19.41 6.94
N ARG A 347 -21.51 18.96 7.76
CA ARG A 347 -21.52 19.13 9.22
C ARG A 347 -20.14 19.50 9.77
N PRO A 348 -19.56 20.64 9.31
CA PRO A 348 -18.23 21.06 9.74
C PRO A 348 -18.20 21.49 11.22
N ASP A 349 -19.33 21.95 11.78
CA ASP A 349 -19.45 22.74 13.01
C ASP A 349 -20.05 21.98 14.20
N GLY A 350 -20.18 20.64 14.10
CA GLY A 350 -20.52 19.81 15.25
C GLY A 350 -22.01 19.86 15.69
N THR A 351 -22.92 20.31 14.83
CA THR A 351 -24.36 20.27 15.08
C THR A 351 -24.84 18.81 15.19
N ARG A 352 -25.30 18.41 16.36
CA ARG A 352 -25.70 17.03 16.67
C ARG A 352 -26.92 16.62 15.87
N VAL A 353 -26.86 15.44 15.25
CA VAL A 353 -28.03 14.75 14.71
C VAL A 353 -28.24 13.47 15.48
N ALA A 354 -29.50 13.23 15.85
CA ALA A 354 -29.90 11.93 16.34
C ALA A 354 -29.76 10.94 15.17
N THR A 355 -28.85 9.99 15.27
CA THR A 355 -28.82 8.82 14.38
C THR A 355 -29.93 7.91 14.87
N ASP A 356 -31.10 7.98 14.23
CA ASP A 356 -32.22 7.10 14.55
C ASP A 356 -31.84 5.62 14.33
N SER A 357 -32.52 4.79 15.10
CA SER A 357 -32.33 3.36 15.19
C SER A 357 -32.25 2.66 13.83
N GLY A 358 -31.04 2.47 13.31
CA GLY A 358 -30.78 1.54 12.21
C GLY A 358 -30.96 2.03 10.78
N GLY A 359 -31.66 3.15 10.55
CA GLY A 359 -31.98 3.63 9.20
C GLY A 359 -30.99 4.60 8.56
N SER A 360 -29.82 4.83 9.18
CA SER A 360 -28.83 5.79 8.66
C SER A 360 -27.44 5.22 8.49
N VAL A 361 -26.74 5.68 7.45
CA VAL A 361 -25.32 5.38 7.15
C VAL A 361 -24.56 6.69 7.08
N VAL A 362 -23.40 6.74 7.74
CA VAL A 362 -22.52 7.91 7.71
C VAL A 362 -21.58 7.82 6.53
N LEU A 363 -21.51 8.89 5.73
CA LEU A 363 -20.55 9.04 4.64
C LEU A 363 -19.43 9.99 5.05
N GLY A 364 -18.22 9.47 5.15
CA GLY A 364 -17.00 10.23 5.37
C GLY A 364 -16.49 10.81 4.04
N ASP A 365 -17.09 11.89 3.59
CA ASP A 365 -16.81 12.56 2.32
C ASP A 365 -15.90 13.77 2.45
N THR A 366 -14.92 13.67 3.34
CA THR A 366 -13.87 14.67 3.56
C THR A 366 -12.49 14.04 3.41
N MET A 367 -11.54 14.81 2.86
CA MET A 367 -10.16 14.34 2.69
C MET A 367 -9.34 14.52 3.99
N GLY A 368 -8.48 13.53 4.27
CA GLY A 368 -7.54 13.60 5.40
C GLY A 368 -8.13 13.17 6.75
N GLU A 369 -9.41 12.77 6.83
CA GLU A 369 -10.05 12.38 8.08
C GLU A 369 -10.17 10.85 8.29
N LEU A 370 -9.65 10.01 7.37
CA LEU A 370 -9.80 8.55 7.43
C LEU A 370 -9.32 7.96 8.77
N ARG A 371 -8.19 8.42 9.28
CA ARG A 371 -7.65 7.95 10.57
C ARG A 371 -8.54 8.33 11.76
N LYS A 372 -9.27 9.46 11.70
CA LYS A 372 -10.25 9.83 12.72
C LYS A 372 -11.38 8.80 12.76
N PHE A 373 -11.92 8.42 11.58
CA PHE A 373 -12.94 7.38 11.48
C PHE A 373 -12.43 6.03 11.97
N TYR A 374 -11.24 5.62 11.58
CA TYR A 374 -10.64 4.38 12.09
C TYR A 374 -10.48 4.37 13.60
N SER A 375 -10.11 5.51 14.22
CA SER A 375 -9.97 5.59 15.68
C SER A 375 -11.30 5.46 16.41
N LEU A 376 -12.42 5.84 15.79
CA LEU A 376 -13.78 5.68 16.33
C LEU A 376 -14.30 4.24 16.22
N ALA A 377 -13.78 3.44 15.30
CA ALA A 377 -14.31 2.13 14.98
C ALA A 377 -14.17 1.10 16.11
N ASP A 378 -15.17 0.24 16.25
CA ASP A 378 -15.08 -1.03 16.96
C ASP A 378 -14.56 -2.14 16.06
N VAL A 379 -14.91 -2.11 14.76
CA VAL A 379 -14.37 -2.99 13.72
C VAL A 379 -14.12 -2.16 12.46
N VAL A 380 -12.99 -2.43 11.78
CA VAL A 380 -12.64 -1.76 10.52
C VAL A 380 -12.59 -2.77 9.38
N PHE A 381 -13.34 -2.50 8.32
CA PHE A 381 -13.16 -3.13 7.03
C PHE A 381 -12.29 -2.22 6.14
N VAL A 382 -11.19 -2.77 5.60
CA VAL A 382 -10.29 -2.05 4.70
C VAL A 382 -10.64 -2.40 3.26
N GLY A 383 -11.16 -1.42 2.54
CA GLY A 383 -11.74 -1.59 1.22
C GLY A 383 -10.75 -1.81 0.08
N ARG A 384 -11.31 -1.88 -1.15
CA ARG A 384 -10.63 -2.31 -2.40
C ARG A 384 -10.12 -3.74 -2.32
N SER A 385 -10.69 -4.51 -1.41
CA SER A 385 -10.26 -5.86 -1.07
C SER A 385 -11.29 -6.94 -1.39
N LEU A 386 -12.58 -6.61 -1.52
CA LEU A 386 -13.62 -7.53 -2.03
C LEU A 386 -13.61 -7.62 -3.56
N VAL A 387 -13.16 -6.60 -4.23
CA VAL A 387 -13.02 -6.50 -5.68
C VAL A 387 -11.53 -6.51 -6.07
N PRO A 388 -11.14 -6.92 -7.29
CA PRO A 388 -9.73 -7.09 -7.69
C PRO A 388 -9.03 -5.73 -7.94
N LEU A 389 -8.99 -4.88 -6.92
CA LEU A 389 -8.35 -3.56 -6.92
C LEU A 389 -7.05 -3.51 -6.10
N GLY A 390 -6.61 -4.67 -5.56
CA GLY A 390 -5.34 -4.85 -4.88
C GLY A 390 -5.29 -4.37 -3.43
N GLY A 391 -6.44 -4.03 -2.85
CA GLY A 391 -6.56 -3.63 -1.45
C GLY A 391 -6.13 -2.19 -1.14
N SER A 392 -6.40 -1.78 0.09
CA SER A 392 -5.93 -0.54 0.70
C SER A 392 -5.06 -0.84 1.93
N ASP A 393 -4.45 0.19 2.52
CA ASP A 393 -3.45 0.04 3.57
C ASP A 393 -4.06 -0.44 4.91
N PRO A 394 -3.76 -1.66 5.40
CA PRO A 394 -4.23 -2.14 6.69
C PRO A 394 -3.34 -1.65 7.86
N MET A 395 -2.14 -1.13 7.58
CA MET A 395 -1.17 -0.77 8.61
C MET A 395 -1.62 0.45 9.42
N GLU A 396 -2.38 1.38 8.81
CA GLU A 396 -2.97 2.51 9.52
C GLU A 396 -3.96 2.06 10.60
N VAL A 397 -4.77 1.04 10.29
CA VAL A 397 -5.73 0.44 11.23
C VAL A 397 -5.00 -0.32 12.33
N ALA A 398 -3.98 -1.12 11.95
CA ALA A 398 -3.13 -1.87 12.86
C ALA A 398 -2.43 -0.95 13.87
N ALA A 399 -1.91 0.21 13.43
CA ALA A 399 -1.25 1.19 14.27
C ALA A 399 -2.18 1.81 15.33
N LEU A 400 -3.48 1.87 15.05
CA LEU A 400 -4.51 2.31 15.99
C LEU A 400 -4.99 1.18 16.92
N GLY A 401 -4.46 -0.03 16.78
CA GLY A 401 -4.87 -1.18 17.61
C GLY A 401 -6.32 -1.60 17.38
N LYS A 402 -6.84 -1.43 16.17
CA LYS A 402 -8.23 -1.78 15.83
C LYS A 402 -8.30 -3.13 15.14
N PRO A 403 -9.39 -3.91 15.33
CA PRO A 403 -9.62 -5.15 14.59
C PRO A 403 -9.77 -4.86 13.10
N ILE A 404 -9.10 -5.67 12.28
CA ILE A 404 -9.02 -5.49 10.84
C ILE A 404 -9.75 -6.61 10.13
N VAL A 405 -10.64 -6.26 9.20
CA VAL A 405 -11.27 -7.18 8.26
C VAL A 405 -10.92 -6.74 6.84
N VAL A 406 -10.55 -7.67 5.97
CA VAL A 406 -10.25 -7.43 4.56
C VAL A 406 -10.88 -8.51 3.67
N GLY A 407 -11.08 -8.21 2.40
CA GLY A 407 -11.40 -9.21 1.37
C GLY A 407 -10.17 -9.95 0.85
N PRO A 408 -10.33 -10.82 -0.18
CA PRO A 408 -9.27 -11.68 -0.70
C PRO A 408 -8.23 -10.95 -1.55
N HIS A 409 -8.55 -9.75 -2.06
CA HIS A 409 -7.71 -8.99 -3.00
C HIS A 409 -6.82 -7.97 -2.30
N MET A 410 -5.70 -8.44 -1.76
CA MET A 410 -4.73 -7.61 -1.02
C MET A 410 -3.33 -7.61 -1.64
N GLU A 411 -3.22 -7.74 -2.96
CA GLU A 411 -1.96 -7.93 -3.69
C GLU A 411 -0.96 -6.79 -3.47
N ASN A 412 -1.44 -5.55 -3.32
CA ASN A 412 -0.58 -4.39 -3.05
C ASN A 412 0.02 -4.40 -1.63
N PHE A 413 -0.59 -5.16 -0.71
CA PHE A 413 -0.23 -5.24 0.71
C PHE A 413 0.02 -6.69 1.16
N GLU A 414 0.29 -7.62 0.23
CA GLU A 414 0.51 -9.04 0.47
C GLU A 414 1.47 -9.31 1.65
N SER A 415 2.61 -8.61 1.68
CA SER A 415 3.61 -8.77 2.74
C SER A 415 3.08 -8.34 4.11
N ALA A 416 2.36 -7.22 4.19
CA ALA A 416 1.78 -6.73 5.44
C ALA A 416 0.65 -7.65 5.94
N VAL A 417 -0.24 -8.04 5.03
CA VAL A 417 -1.33 -8.99 5.34
C VAL A 417 -0.78 -10.35 5.77
N GLY A 418 0.30 -10.83 5.13
CA GLY A 418 0.97 -12.05 5.54
C GLY A 418 1.49 -12.01 6.98
N LEU A 419 2.13 -10.92 7.39
CA LEU A 419 2.60 -10.71 8.75
C LEU A 419 1.43 -10.63 9.76
N LEU A 420 0.38 -9.89 9.43
CA LEU A 420 -0.82 -9.77 10.26
C LEU A 420 -1.55 -11.12 10.41
N ARG A 421 -1.63 -11.91 9.34
CA ARG A 421 -2.22 -13.27 9.40
C ARG A 421 -1.42 -14.21 10.28
N ASN A 422 -0.10 -14.22 10.14
CA ASN A 422 0.78 -15.06 10.95
C ASN A 422 0.71 -14.73 12.45
N ALA A 423 0.32 -13.50 12.79
CA ALA A 423 0.11 -13.05 14.17
C ALA A 423 -1.36 -13.16 14.64
N ASP A 424 -2.25 -13.79 13.86
CA ASP A 424 -3.71 -13.82 14.09
C ASP A 424 -4.31 -12.41 14.36
N ALA A 425 -3.81 -11.41 13.63
CA ALA A 425 -4.10 -9.99 13.86
C ALA A 425 -5.07 -9.40 12.82
N ILE A 426 -5.59 -10.21 11.90
CA ILE A 426 -6.48 -9.78 10.81
C ILE A 426 -7.47 -10.90 10.47
N ARG A 427 -8.67 -10.53 10.04
CA ARG A 427 -9.64 -11.46 9.45
C ARG A 427 -9.73 -11.23 7.94
N VAL A 428 -9.68 -12.31 7.16
CA VAL A 428 -9.81 -12.28 5.70
C VAL A 428 -11.09 -12.98 5.31
N VAL A 429 -12.06 -12.24 4.82
CA VAL A 429 -13.29 -12.80 4.24
C VAL A 429 -13.04 -13.22 2.79
N GLN A 430 -13.71 -14.25 2.32
CA GLN A 430 -13.55 -14.73 0.94
C GLN A 430 -14.56 -14.05 -0.01
N THR A 431 -15.74 -13.75 0.51
CA THR A 431 -16.83 -13.12 -0.23
C THR A 431 -17.51 -12.04 0.62
N ALA A 432 -18.33 -11.22 -0.01
CA ALA A 432 -19.17 -10.25 0.70
C ALA A 432 -20.18 -10.91 1.64
N ASP A 433 -20.62 -12.13 1.31
CA ASP A 433 -21.60 -12.89 2.10
C ASP A 433 -21.04 -13.32 3.47
N ASP A 434 -19.71 -13.36 3.62
CA ASP A 434 -19.06 -13.66 4.89
C ASP A 434 -19.05 -12.47 5.86
N LEU A 435 -19.24 -11.23 5.34
CA LEU A 435 -19.13 -10.01 6.16
C LEU A 435 -20.11 -9.96 7.33
N PRO A 436 -21.42 -10.27 7.17
CA PRO A 436 -22.37 -10.18 8.28
C PRO A 436 -21.98 -11.08 9.45
N SER A 437 -21.53 -12.30 9.18
CA SER A 437 -21.08 -13.24 10.21
C SER A 437 -19.83 -12.74 10.91
N VAL A 438 -18.77 -12.43 10.16
CA VAL A 438 -17.47 -12.01 10.72
C VAL A 438 -17.59 -10.70 11.49
N ILE A 439 -18.33 -9.72 10.97
CA ILE A 439 -18.56 -8.44 11.65
C ILE A 439 -19.42 -8.65 12.89
N GLY A 440 -20.51 -9.44 12.81
CA GLY A 440 -21.39 -9.76 13.92
C GLY A 440 -20.63 -10.41 15.08
N GLU A 441 -19.82 -11.43 14.80
CA GLU A 441 -18.97 -12.10 15.79
C GLU A 441 -18.01 -11.12 16.49
N LEU A 442 -17.32 -10.28 15.71
CA LEU A 442 -16.41 -9.29 16.26
C LEU A 442 -17.12 -8.23 17.09
N LEU A 443 -18.32 -7.80 16.69
CA LEU A 443 -19.09 -6.82 17.44
C LEU A 443 -19.64 -7.41 18.77
N ALA A 444 -19.96 -8.70 18.78
CA ALA A 444 -20.45 -9.39 19.97
C ALA A 444 -19.33 -9.68 21.00
N ASP A 445 -18.09 -9.92 20.56
CA ASP A 445 -16.94 -10.27 21.43
C ASP A 445 -15.92 -9.13 21.54
N SER A 446 -16.05 -8.33 22.60
CA SER A 446 -15.11 -7.24 22.90
C SER A 446 -13.69 -7.75 23.19
N SER A 447 -13.57 -8.94 23.77
CA SER A 447 -12.27 -9.54 24.06
C SER A 447 -11.55 -9.97 22.79
N ALA A 448 -12.28 -10.55 21.82
CA ALA A 448 -11.72 -10.85 20.50
C ALA A 448 -11.25 -9.57 19.79
N ARG A 449 -12.06 -8.51 19.82
CA ARG A 449 -11.65 -7.21 19.27
C ARG A 449 -10.37 -6.68 19.91
N ALA A 450 -10.27 -6.72 21.22
CA ALA A 450 -9.09 -6.26 21.96
C ALA A 450 -7.85 -7.09 21.60
N ARG A 451 -7.98 -8.43 21.56
CA ARG A 451 -6.87 -9.32 21.17
C ARG A 451 -6.38 -9.06 19.75
N LEU A 452 -7.30 -8.98 18.78
CA LEU A 452 -6.94 -8.71 17.38
C LEU A 452 -6.26 -7.36 17.21
N GLY A 453 -6.81 -6.31 17.82
CA GLY A 453 -6.25 -4.97 17.78
C GLY A 453 -4.86 -4.90 18.42
N ALA A 454 -4.68 -5.51 19.58
CA ALA A 454 -3.39 -5.57 20.26
C ALA A 454 -2.34 -6.33 19.43
N ALA A 455 -2.71 -7.49 18.86
CA ALA A 455 -1.85 -8.26 17.99
C ALA A 455 -1.46 -7.48 16.72
N ALA A 456 -2.40 -6.76 16.11
CA ALA A 456 -2.15 -5.93 14.94
C ALA A 456 -1.15 -4.79 15.25
N ARG A 457 -1.34 -4.10 16.38
CA ARG A 457 -0.43 -3.04 16.84
C ARG A 457 0.98 -3.58 17.13
N GLU A 458 1.07 -4.77 17.73
CA GLU A 458 2.36 -5.42 17.99
C GLU A 458 3.11 -5.74 16.69
N VAL A 459 2.42 -6.18 15.63
CA VAL A 459 3.03 -6.37 14.31
C VAL A 459 3.61 -5.06 13.79
N VAL A 460 2.91 -3.92 13.94
CA VAL A 460 3.43 -2.61 13.54
C VAL A 460 4.69 -2.28 14.34
N LEU A 461 4.64 -2.38 15.68
CA LEU A 461 5.77 -2.08 16.56
C LEU A 461 7.04 -2.87 16.19
N ARG A 462 6.90 -4.18 15.94
CA ARG A 462 8.03 -5.05 15.57
C ARG A 462 8.62 -4.71 14.20
N ASN A 463 7.83 -4.15 13.30
CA ASN A 463 8.26 -3.86 11.93
C ASN A 463 8.70 -2.41 11.71
N GLN A 464 8.41 -1.50 12.65
CA GLN A 464 8.90 -0.12 12.62
C GLN A 464 10.41 0.00 12.79
N GLY A 465 10.96 1.17 12.50
CA GLY A 465 12.39 1.46 12.52
C GLY A 465 13.12 1.05 11.24
N ALA A 466 12.42 0.58 10.21
CA ALA A 466 13.00 0.26 8.90
C ALA A 466 13.75 1.45 8.29
N THR A 467 13.17 2.65 8.39
CA THR A 467 13.77 3.91 7.91
C THR A 467 15.08 4.22 8.63
N GLN A 468 15.11 4.10 9.95
CA GLN A 468 16.29 4.40 10.74
C GLN A 468 17.42 3.41 10.45
N ARG A 469 17.12 2.10 10.50
CA ARG A 469 18.09 1.04 10.13
C ARG A 469 18.65 1.25 8.72
N THR A 470 17.78 1.59 7.76
CA THR A 470 18.16 1.85 6.36
C THR A 470 19.05 3.09 6.26
N ALA A 471 18.67 4.21 6.90
CA ALA A 471 19.44 5.45 6.87
C ALA A 471 20.81 5.27 7.51
N ASP A 472 20.89 4.63 8.69
CA ASP A 472 22.17 4.36 9.37
C ASP A 472 23.11 3.50 8.50
N ARG A 473 22.56 2.51 7.80
CA ARG A 473 23.36 1.67 6.90
C ARG A 473 23.85 2.45 5.68
N LEU A 474 23.00 3.24 5.05
CA LEU A 474 23.38 4.08 3.91
C LEU A 474 24.47 5.09 4.30
N VAL A 475 24.37 5.71 5.47
CA VAL A 475 25.42 6.62 5.98
C VAL A 475 26.77 5.92 6.11
N ARG A 476 26.79 4.70 6.66
CA ARG A 476 28.03 3.90 6.77
C ARG A 476 28.60 3.47 5.42
N LEU A 477 27.80 3.39 4.38
CA LEU A 477 28.20 3.03 3.02
C LEU A 477 28.66 4.23 2.20
N MET A 478 28.39 5.46 2.66
CA MET A 478 28.87 6.66 1.97
C MET A 478 30.40 6.68 1.96
N PRO A 479 31.02 6.81 0.77
CA PRO A 479 32.44 7.05 0.72
C PRO A 479 32.77 8.34 1.49
N PHE A 480 33.75 8.28 2.39
CA PHE A 480 34.30 9.49 3.00
C PHE A 480 34.82 10.38 1.87
N VAL A 481 34.12 11.43 1.53
CA VAL A 481 34.69 12.53 0.76
C VAL A 481 35.60 13.24 1.73
N GLY A 482 36.90 12.85 1.71
CA GLY A 482 37.92 13.51 2.51
C GLY A 482 37.80 15.01 2.25
N ARG A 483 37.68 15.80 3.31
CA ARG A 483 38.01 17.22 3.24
C ARG A 483 39.46 17.27 2.77
N SER A 484 39.67 17.49 1.46
CA SER A 484 40.96 17.96 0.96
C SER A 484 41.17 19.31 1.64
N GLY A 485 42.10 19.31 2.61
CA GLY A 485 42.53 20.49 3.31
C GLY A 485 43.17 21.51 2.36
#